data_807b7ed15aacb8d359694e062cf8635a
#
_entry.id   807b7ed15aacb8d359694e062cf8635a
#
_cell.length_a   1.000
_cell.length_b   1.000
_cell.length_c   1.000
_cell.angle_alpha   90.00
_cell.angle_beta   90.00
_cell.angle_gamma   90.00
#
_symmetry.space_group_name_H-M   'P 1'
#
loop_
_entity.id
_entity.type
_entity.pdbx_description
1 polymer ?
#
loop_
_entity_poly.entity_id
_entity_poly.type
_entity_poly.pdbx_seq_one_letter_code
_entity_poly.pdbx_strand_id
1 'polypeptide(L)'
;MSIDDDLKKSMPTWLEGLVPTAEQIFRALSQQRYTYDIGKEFVRAVDNEKYVATASPFRAHRFGPPPEFVKADGSLEFTWVYIAGESLVASWESQLVLNNRGAGNGYHITRKATARGVIARVRFKRQLVLWNLGEDHSSRLGIHDIISSSDHEACQWLGLRLREAMLRLPPEDRPDGFVYPSRRVRGMPALALGDWAAPDLFEQADVTTETFVGSDIHSYFIGDLMRTEPPDLDAPTAATD
;
A
#
# COMPACT_ATOMS: atom_id res chain seq x y z
N MET A 1 3.01 17.46 27.55
CA MET A 1 2.45 16.23 26.97
C MET A 1 1.63 15.59 28.07
N SER A 2 0.32 15.45 27.88
CA SER A 2 -0.60 14.94 28.90
C SER A 2 -0.53 13.41 28.93
N ILE A 3 -0.71 12.80 30.11
CA ILE A 3 -0.80 11.34 30.32
C ILE A 3 -1.91 10.73 29.43
N ASP A 4 -2.94 11.50 29.08
CA ASP A 4 -4.01 11.10 28.16
C ASP A 4 -3.57 10.95 26.69
N ASP A 5 -2.53 11.67 26.26
CA ASP A 5 -2.00 11.54 24.89
C ASP A 5 -1.17 10.26 24.69
N ASP A 6 -0.50 9.80 25.74
CA ASP A 6 0.29 8.56 25.69
C ASP A 6 -0.59 7.29 25.74
N LEU A 7 -1.73 7.35 26.41
CA LEU A 7 -2.70 6.24 26.48
C LEU A 7 -3.42 6.01 25.14
N LYS A 8 -3.60 7.06 24.34
CA LYS A 8 -4.24 6.96 23.01
C LYS A 8 -3.34 6.37 21.92
N LYS A 9 -2.03 6.28 22.17
CA LYS A 9 -1.03 5.79 21.20
C LYS A 9 -0.56 4.36 21.46
N SER A 10 -1.21 3.62 22.35
CA SER A 10 -0.87 2.22 22.60
C SER A 10 -1.56 1.28 21.62
N MET A 11 -0.83 0.26 21.19
CA MET A 11 -1.39 -0.81 20.37
C MET A 11 -2.50 -1.54 21.16
N PRO A 12 -3.65 -1.85 20.53
CA PRO A 12 -4.70 -2.63 21.16
C PRO A 12 -4.17 -3.95 21.70
N THR A 13 -4.62 -4.35 22.91
CA THR A 13 -4.14 -5.55 23.58
C THR A 13 -4.35 -6.83 22.78
N TRP A 14 -5.40 -6.91 21.95
CA TRP A 14 -5.66 -8.07 21.11
C TRP A 14 -4.63 -8.25 19.97
N LEU A 15 -3.87 -7.19 19.63
CA LEU A 15 -2.77 -7.24 18.66
C LEU A 15 -1.42 -7.58 19.32
N GLU A 16 -1.34 -7.50 20.64
CA GLU A 16 -0.13 -7.88 21.38
C GLU A 16 0.22 -9.34 21.12
N GLY A 17 1.45 -9.59 20.72
CA GLY A 17 1.92 -10.92 20.33
C GLY A 17 1.55 -11.37 18.92
N LEU A 18 0.60 -10.70 18.24
CA LEU A 18 0.32 -10.94 16.82
C LEU A 18 1.20 -10.08 15.91
N VAL A 19 1.35 -8.78 16.24
CA VAL A 19 2.22 -7.86 15.50
C VAL A 19 3.60 -7.87 16.17
N PRO A 20 4.67 -8.25 15.44
CA PRO A 20 6.01 -8.25 16.01
C PRO A 20 6.46 -6.84 16.36
N THR A 21 7.31 -6.71 17.38
CA THR A 21 7.91 -5.45 17.77
C THR A 21 8.89 -4.96 16.70
N ALA A 22 9.16 -3.65 16.66
CA ALA A 22 10.15 -3.07 15.76
C ALA A 22 11.54 -3.72 15.94
N GLU A 23 11.90 -4.13 17.18
CA GLU A 23 13.14 -4.83 17.47
C GLU A 23 13.19 -6.23 16.82
N GLN A 24 12.10 -7.01 16.89
CA GLN A 24 12.02 -8.32 16.26
C GLN A 24 12.11 -8.20 14.73
N ILE A 25 11.41 -7.23 14.15
CA ILE A 25 11.47 -6.94 12.70
C ILE A 25 12.90 -6.53 12.31
N PHE A 26 13.51 -5.63 13.07
CA PHE A 26 14.87 -5.18 12.81
C PHE A 26 15.87 -6.34 12.81
N ARG A 27 15.84 -7.20 13.84
CA ARG A 27 16.72 -8.38 13.92
C ARG A 27 16.53 -9.35 12.76
N ALA A 28 15.29 -9.51 12.28
CA ALA A 28 14.99 -10.44 11.20
C ALA A 28 15.38 -9.90 9.82
N LEU A 29 15.23 -8.59 9.58
CA LEU A 29 15.32 -8.00 8.25
C LEU A 29 16.51 -7.06 8.03
N SER A 30 17.21 -6.58 9.06
CA SER A 30 18.26 -5.56 8.91
C SER A 30 19.41 -5.97 8.00
N GLN A 31 19.72 -7.27 7.92
CA GLN A 31 20.76 -7.82 7.05
C GLN A 31 20.22 -8.28 5.70
N GLN A 32 18.91 -8.24 5.50
CA GLN A 32 18.30 -8.70 4.25
C GLN A 32 18.06 -7.51 3.33
N ARG A 33 18.52 -7.64 2.11
CA ARG A 33 18.36 -6.64 1.05
C ARG A 33 17.74 -7.30 -0.16
N TYR A 34 16.58 -6.84 -0.54
CA TYR A 34 15.95 -7.18 -1.81
C TYR A 34 16.10 -6.00 -2.75
N THR A 35 16.67 -6.22 -3.92
CA THR A 35 17.01 -5.11 -4.82
C THR A 35 16.34 -5.27 -6.17
N TYR A 36 15.93 -4.14 -6.73
CA TYR A 36 15.55 -4.03 -8.13
C TYR A 36 16.56 -3.18 -8.87
N ASP A 37 16.95 -3.65 -10.06
CA ASP A 37 17.94 -2.96 -10.89
C ASP A 37 17.43 -1.63 -11.44
N ILE A 38 18.39 -0.77 -11.78
CA ILE A 38 18.14 0.51 -12.45
C ILE A 38 17.38 0.27 -13.74
N GLY A 39 16.40 1.12 -14.00
CA GLY A 39 15.58 1.05 -15.22
C GLY A 39 14.48 0.01 -15.20
N LYS A 40 14.35 -0.79 -14.13
CA LYS A 40 13.15 -1.62 -13.93
C LYS A 40 11.92 -0.72 -13.95
N GLU A 41 10.95 -1.07 -14.79
CA GLU A 41 9.68 -0.37 -14.83
C GLU A 41 8.75 -0.84 -13.71
N PHE A 42 8.16 0.13 -13.06
CA PHE A 42 7.08 -0.06 -12.10
C PHE A 42 5.83 0.69 -12.55
N VAL A 43 4.70 0.29 -12.01
CA VAL A 43 3.41 0.92 -12.28
C VAL A 43 2.82 1.45 -10.98
N ARG A 44 2.35 2.67 -11.03
CA ARG A 44 1.52 3.25 -9.99
C ARG A 44 0.16 3.61 -10.57
N ALA A 45 -0.90 3.18 -9.92
CA ALA A 45 -2.25 3.58 -10.26
C ALA A 45 -2.80 4.49 -9.15
N VAL A 46 -3.45 5.58 -9.54
CA VAL A 46 -4.01 6.56 -8.59
C VAL A 46 -5.33 7.09 -9.09
N ASP A 47 -6.18 7.56 -8.17
CA ASP A 47 -7.45 8.22 -8.48
C ASP A 47 -7.31 9.74 -8.68
N ASN A 48 -6.08 10.26 -8.67
CA ASN A 48 -5.79 11.67 -8.93
C ASN A 48 -4.30 11.83 -9.27
N GLU A 49 -4.00 12.48 -10.39
CA GLU A 49 -2.64 12.65 -10.93
C GLU A 49 -1.67 13.28 -9.93
N LYS A 50 -2.14 14.19 -9.07
CA LYS A 50 -1.31 14.83 -8.02
C LYS A 50 -0.66 13.83 -7.06
N TYR A 51 -1.17 12.60 -7.00
CA TYR A 51 -0.65 11.54 -6.14
C TYR A 51 0.27 10.54 -6.87
N VAL A 52 0.70 10.84 -8.08
CA VAL A 52 1.63 9.97 -8.82
C VAL A 52 2.96 9.82 -8.06
N ALA A 53 3.54 10.92 -7.62
CA ALA A 53 4.83 10.92 -6.89
C ALA A 53 4.67 10.90 -5.36
N THR A 54 3.46 11.05 -4.83
CA THR A 54 3.22 11.21 -3.39
C THR A 54 2.07 10.32 -2.93
N ALA A 55 1.81 10.29 -1.62
CA ALA A 55 0.59 9.74 -1.04
C ALA A 55 -0.31 10.85 -0.48
N SER A 56 -1.60 10.58 -0.37
CA SER A 56 -2.51 11.52 0.33
C SER A 56 -2.11 11.61 1.80
N PRO A 57 -1.89 12.83 2.32
CA PRO A 57 -1.58 13.01 3.73
C PRO A 57 -2.80 12.84 4.65
N PHE A 58 -4.01 12.63 4.10
CA PHE A 58 -5.26 12.50 4.85
C PHE A 58 -5.95 11.14 4.71
N ARG A 59 -5.31 10.19 4.02
CA ARG A 59 -5.88 8.87 3.79
C ARG A 59 -4.88 7.80 4.17
N ALA A 60 -5.10 7.17 5.34
CA ALA A 60 -4.35 6.00 5.72
C ALA A 60 -4.69 4.83 4.78
N HIS A 61 -3.65 4.27 4.19
CA HIS A 61 -3.71 3.04 3.44
C HIS A 61 -3.38 1.86 4.34
N ARG A 62 -3.30 0.68 3.75
CA ARG A 62 -3.16 -0.59 4.46
C ARG A 62 -2.02 -0.64 5.50
N PHE A 63 -0.85 -0.11 5.17
CA PHE A 63 0.31 -0.03 6.06
C PHE A 63 0.56 1.39 6.57
N GLY A 64 -0.40 2.30 6.39
CA GLY A 64 -0.32 3.66 6.92
C GLY A 64 -0.39 3.68 8.44
N PRO A 65 -0.34 4.87 9.05
CA PRO A 65 -0.42 4.98 10.50
C PRO A 65 -1.75 4.45 11.03
N PRO A 66 -1.74 3.80 12.21
CA PRO A 66 -2.96 3.49 12.93
C PRO A 66 -3.75 4.77 13.27
N PRO A 67 -5.08 4.66 13.54
CA PRO A 67 -5.91 5.83 13.85
C PRO A 67 -5.37 6.71 14.99
N GLU A 68 -4.71 6.09 15.97
CA GLU A 68 -4.11 6.76 17.12
C GLU A 68 -2.94 7.70 16.73
N PHE A 69 -2.38 7.51 15.53
CA PHE A 69 -1.29 8.31 14.96
C PHE A 69 -1.76 9.28 13.87
N VAL A 70 -3.06 9.51 13.78
CA VAL A 70 -3.61 10.61 12.98
C VAL A 70 -3.57 11.88 13.81
N LYS A 71 -3.01 12.95 13.23
CA LYS A 71 -2.89 14.25 13.91
C LYS A 71 -4.25 14.92 14.11
N ALA A 72 -4.29 15.93 14.97
CA ALA A 72 -5.54 16.65 15.28
C ALA A 72 -6.18 17.35 14.05
N ASP A 73 -5.38 17.71 13.05
CA ASP A 73 -5.85 18.26 11.77
C ASP A 73 -6.29 17.22 10.76
N GLY A 74 -6.29 15.95 11.15
CA GLY A 74 -6.61 14.81 10.30
C GLY A 74 -5.46 14.34 9.40
N SER A 75 -4.31 15.01 9.43
CA SER A 75 -3.15 14.57 8.64
C SER A 75 -2.47 13.36 9.27
N LEU A 76 -1.84 12.56 8.41
CA LEU A 76 -1.12 11.36 8.81
C LEU A 76 0.28 11.72 9.31
N GLU A 77 0.78 10.98 10.30
CA GLU A 77 2.13 11.15 10.80
C GLU A 77 3.19 10.71 9.78
N PHE A 78 2.85 9.68 8.99
CA PHE A 78 3.69 9.19 7.89
C PHE A 78 2.84 8.59 6.77
N THR A 79 3.43 8.38 5.62
CA THR A 79 2.77 7.76 4.47
C THR A 79 3.67 6.75 3.77
N TRP A 80 3.04 5.85 3.01
CA TRP A 80 3.71 4.95 2.08
C TRP A 80 3.23 5.21 0.67
N VAL A 81 4.16 5.23 -0.28
CA VAL A 81 3.85 5.32 -1.71
C VAL A 81 3.84 3.91 -2.30
N TYR A 82 2.68 3.45 -2.78
CA TYR A 82 2.52 2.08 -3.29
C TYR A 82 2.74 2.04 -4.79
N ILE A 83 3.56 1.09 -5.25
CA ILE A 83 3.82 0.78 -6.65
C ILE A 83 3.77 -0.73 -6.86
N ALA A 84 3.71 -1.19 -8.09
CA ALA A 84 3.72 -2.61 -8.43
C ALA A 84 4.53 -2.86 -9.70
N GLY A 85 4.85 -4.12 -9.97
CA GLY A 85 5.52 -4.50 -11.22
C GLY A 85 4.60 -4.49 -12.44
N GLU A 86 3.27 -4.49 -12.24
CA GLU A 86 2.29 -4.60 -13.30
C GLU A 86 1.05 -3.74 -13.07
N SER A 87 0.44 -3.27 -14.16
CA SER A 87 -0.77 -2.43 -14.14
C SER A 87 -1.96 -3.13 -13.47
N LEU A 88 -2.07 -4.45 -13.61
CA LEU A 88 -3.10 -5.25 -12.96
C LEU A 88 -3.02 -5.13 -11.44
N VAL A 89 -1.84 -5.39 -10.88
CA VAL A 89 -1.61 -5.30 -9.42
C VAL A 89 -1.80 -3.88 -8.93
N ALA A 90 -1.22 -2.88 -9.62
CA ALA A 90 -1.36 -1.48 -9.27
C ALA A 90 -2.83 -1.04 -9.23
N SER A 91 -3.64 -1.44 -10.20
CA SER A 91 -5.07 -1.08 -10.27
C SER A 91 -5.90 -1.67 -9.11
N TRP A 92 -5.61 -2.92 -8.72
CA TRP A 92 -6.26 -3.55 -7.58
C TRP A 92 -5.80 -2.97 -6.24
N GLU A 93 -4.50 -2.75 -6.04
CA GLU A 93 -3.95 -2.22 -4.78
C GLU A 93 -4.38 -0.76 -4.54
N SER A 94 -4.50 0.04 -5.60
CA SER A 94 -4.98 1.43 -5.53
C SER A 94 -6.49 1.59 -5.36
N GLN A 95 -7.23 0.48 -5.46
CA GLN A 95 -8.69 0.48 -5.44
C GLN A 95 -9.35 1.25 -6.60
N LEU A 96 -8.70 1.33 -7.76
CA LEU A 96 -9.39 1.72 -9.00
C LEU A 96 -10.42 0.66 -9.40
N VAL A 97 -10.16 -0.58 -8.99
CA VAL A 97 -11.04 -1.74 -9.16
C VAL A 97 -11.33 -2.34 -7.78
N LEU A 98 -12.58 -2.68 -7.52
CA LEU A 98 -13.04 -3.23 -6.25
C LEU A 98 -13.87 -4.49 -6.46
N ASN A 99 -13.68 -5.48 -5.57
CA ASN A 99 -14.60 -6.61 -5.51
C ASN A 99 -15.97 -6.15 -5.02
N ASN A 100 -17.02 -6.79 -5.53
CA ASN A 100 -18.36 -6.62 -5.02
C ASN A 100 -18.45 -7.18 -3.60
N ARG A 101 -19.07 -6.42 -2.70
CA ARG A 101 -19.34 -6.88 -1.33
C ARG A 101 -20.83 -7.11 -1.19
N GLY A 102 -21.22 -8.34 -0.84
CA GLY A 102 -22.60 -8.68 -0.50
C GLY A 102 -23.58 -8.89 -1.66
N ALA A 103 -23.30 -8.42 -2.85
CA ALA A 103 -24.23 -8.44 -3.99
C ALA A 103 -23.82 -9.40 -5.13
N GLY A 104 -23.19 -10.51 -4.78
CA GLY A 104 -22.75 -11.49 -5.77
C GLY A 104 -21.25 -11.47 -6.04
N ASN A 105 -20.83 -12.34 -6.95
CA ASN A 105 -19.45 -12.47 -7.38
C ASN A 105 -19.05 -11.35 -8.35
N GLY A 106 -17.74 -11.16 -8.52
CA GLY A 106 -17.18 -10.24 -9.49
C GLY A 106 -16.65 -8.96 -8.86
N TYR A 107 -16.48 -7.97 -9.72
CA TYR A 107 -15.85 -6.71 -9.36
C TYR A 107 -16.37 -5.57 -10.26
N HIS A 108 -16.08 -4.34 -9.86
CA HIS A 108 -16.41 -3.16 -10.65
C HIS A 108 -15.23 -2.18 -10.72
N ILE A 109 -15.20 -1.40 -11.79
CA ILE A 109 -14.35 -0.23 -11.92
C ILE A 109 -15.02 0.91 -11.15
N THR A 110 -14.28 1.57 -10.26
CA THR A 110 -14.86 2.63 -9.45
C THR A 110 -15.18 3.88 -10.28
N ARG A 111 -16.21 4.64 -9.90
CA ARG A 111 -16.56 5.91 -10.58
C ARG A 111 -15.39 6.90 -10.58
N LYS A 112 -14.56 6.90 -9.52
CA LYS A 112 -13.34 7.74 -9.44
C LYS A 112 -12.30 7.31 -10.47
N ALA A 113 -12.11 6.01 -10.66
CA ALA A 113 -11.19 5.48 -11.67
C ALA A 113 -11.62 5.92 -13.07
N THR A 114 -12.90 5.80 -13.40
CA THR A 114 -13.45 6.23 -14.68
C THR A 114 -13.34 7.74 -14.90
N ALA A 115 -13.57 8.54 -13.85
CA ALA A 115 -13.58 10.00 -13.96
C ALA A 115 -12.19 10.63 -14.05
N ARG A 116 -11.20 10.09 -13.32
CA ARG A 116 -9.89 10.75 -13.16
C ARG A 116 -8.74 9.79 -12.79
N GLY A 117 -8.95 8.50 -12.97
CA GLY A 117 -7.90 7.49 -12.72
C GLY A 117 -6.72 7.69 -13.66
N VAL A 118 -5.52 7.49 -13.13
CA VAL A 118 -4.25 7.63 -13.85
C VAL A 118 -3.42 6.38 -13.61
N ILE A 119 -2.78 5.91 -14.67
CA ILE A 119 -1.72 4.91 -14.65
C ILE A 119 -0.40 5.63 -14.92
N ALA A 120 0.54 5.51 -14.01
CA ALA A 120 1.89 6.04 -14.16
C ALA A 120 2.88 4.89 -14.28
N ARG A 121 3.73 4.94 -15.31
CA ARG A 121 4.90 4.06 -15.48
C ARG A 121 6.12 4.80 -14.97
N VAL A 122 6.87 4.16 -14.09
CA VAL A 122 7.97 4.79 -13.34
C VAL A 122 9.22 3.95 -13.51
N ARG A 123 10.32 4.59 -13.91
CA ARG A 123 11.66 3.98 -13.95
C ARG A 123 12.61 4.82 -13.11
N PHE A 124 13.08 4.24 -12.03
CA PHE A 124 13.99 4.92 -11.13
C PHE A 124 15.42 4.92 -11.71
N LYS A 125 16.15 6.03 -11.49
CA LYS A 125 17.54 6.21 -11.96
C LYS A 125 18.58 5.57 -11.04
N ARG A 126 18.16 5.03 -9.91
CA ARG A 126 19.00 4.25 -9.02
C ARG A 126 18.34 2.92 -8.66
N GLN A 127 19.14 2.00 -8.15
CA GLN A 127 18.65 0.74 -7.62
C GLN A 127 17.71 1.00 -6.43
N LEU A 128 16.60 0.27 -6.36
CA LEU A 128 15.75 0.20 -5.19
C LEU A 128 16.29 -0.84 -4.22
N VAL A 129 16.39 -0.47 -2.95
CA VAL A 129 16.78 -1.37 -1.85
C VAL A 129 15.60 -1.52 -0.91
N LEU A 130 15.09 -2.73 -0.74
CA LEU A 130 13.85 -3.00 0.00
C LEU A 130 14.06 -4.12 1.03
N TRP A 131 13.22 -4.14 2.06
CA TRP A 131 13.02 -5.34 2.85
C TRP A 131 12.00 -6.25 2.17
N ASN A 132 12.22 -7.57 2.25
CA ASN A 132 11.33 -8.57 1.64
C ASN A 132 10.37 -9.15 2.69
N LEU A 133 9.08 -8.90 2.53
CA LEU A 133 8.01 -9.53 3.31
C LEU A 133 7.29 -10.63 2.52
N GLY A 134 7.79 -10.97 1.34
CA GLY A 134 7.30 -12.09 0.53
C GLY A 134 7.94 -13.42 0.91
N GLU A 135 7.66 -14.43 0.12
CA GLU A 135 8.20 -15.79 0.25
C GLU A 135 8.00 -16.35 1.67
N ASP A 136 9.04 -16.91 2.28
CA ASP A 136 9.01 -17.46 3.64
C ASP A 136 9.22 -16.41 4.75
N HIS A 137 9.63 -15.18 4.39
CA HIS A 137 9.96 -14.15 5.38
C HIS A 137 8.76 -13.76 6.22
N SER A 138 7.58 -13.61 5.62
CA SER A 138 6.35 -13.31 6.35
C SER A 138 5.96 -14.43 7.33
N SER A 139 6.16 -15.69 6.94
CA SER A 139 5.89 -16.85 7.78
C SER A 139 6.89 -16.94 8.96
N ARG A 140 8.17 -16.68 8.70
CA ARG A 140 9.21 -16.66 9.73
C ARG A 140 9.03 -15.54 10.74
N LEU A 141 8.48 -14.40 10.32
CA LEU A 141 8.11 -13.29 11.19
C LEU A 141 6.75 -13.49 11.88
N GLY A 142 5.98 -14.52 11.52
CA GLY A 142 4.64 -14.74 12.04
C GLY A 142 3.59 -13.74 11.54
N ILE A 143 3.86 -13.03 10.44
CA ILE A 143 3.00 -11.94 9.93
C ILE A 143 2.25 -12.33 8.64
N HIS A 144 2.39 -13.58 8.17
CA HIS A 144 1.75 -14.03 6.94
C HIS A 144 0.24 -13.76 6.93
N ASP A 145 -0.45 -14.11 8.00
CA ASP A 145 -1.89 -13.94 8.11
C ASP A 145 -2.28 -12.46 8.19
N ILE A 146 -1.49 -11.62 8.86
CA ILE A 146 -1.69 -10.17 8.90
C ILE A 146 -1.62 -9.59 7.49
N ILE A 147 -0.55 -9.90 6.74
CA ILE A 147 -0.36 -9.41 5.36
C ILE A 147 -1.44 -9.95 4.42
N SER A 148 -1.97 -11.13 4.66
CA SER A 148 -3.01 -11.74 3.82
C SER A 148 -4.43 -11.30 4.21
N SER A 149 -4.62 -10.79 5.42
CA SER A 149 -5.91 -10.40 5.98
C SER A 149 -6.51 -9.17 5.29
N SER A 150 -7.83 -9.05 5.42
CA SER A 150 -8.56 -7.81 5.14
C SER A 150 -8.54 -6.84 6.33
N ASP A 151 -8.04 -7.24 7.46
CA ASP A 151 -7.90 -6.41 8.65
C ASP A 151 -6.87 -5.30 8.41
N HIS A 152 -7.38 -4.08 8.37
CA HIS A 152 -6.52 -2.90 8.15
C HIS A 152 -5.80 -2.47 9.42
N GLU A 153 -6.39 -2.67 10.58
CA GLU A 153 -5.80 -2.23 11.85
C GLU A 153 -4.49 -2.97 12.14
N ALA A 154 -4.52 -4.32 12.06
CA ALA A 154 -3.31 -5.12 12.22
C ALA A 154 -2.22 -4.76 11.19
N CYS A 155 -2.61 -4.52 9.93
CA CYS A 155 -1.68 -4.08 8.89
C CYS A 155 -1.10 -2.68 9.15
N GLN A 156 -1.89 -1.76 9.70
CA GLN A 156 -1.43 -0.40 10.04
C GLN A 156 -0.41 -0.43 11.18
N TRP A 157 -0.67 -1.21 12.21
CA TRP A 157 0.29 -1.43 13.29
C TRP A 157 1.58 -2.10 12.78
N LEU A 158 1.46 -3.09 11.89
CA LEU A 158 2.64 -3.68 11.24
C LEU A 158 3.41 -2.63 10.43
N GLY A 159 2.73 -1.77 9.67
CA GLY A 159 3.35 -0.70 8.90
C GLY A 159 4.11 0.31 9.76
N LEU A 160 3.56 0.67 10.93
CA LEU A 160 4.24 1.49 11.94
C LEU A 160 5.50 0.79 12.46
N ARG A 161 5.42 -0.49 12.82
CA ARG A 161 6.58 -1.25 13.34
C ARG A 161 7.67 -1.45 12.29
N LEU A 162 7.30 -1.65 11.02
CA LEU A 162 8.25 -1.68 9.90
C LEU A 162 8.98 -0.34 9.77
N ARG A 163 8.24 0.77 9.81
CA ARG A 163 8.81 2.11 9.76
C ARG A 163 9.78 2.36 10.92
N GLU A 164 9.35 2.10 12.14
CA GLU A 164 10.20 2.23 13.34
C GLU A 164 11.50 1.41 13.23
N ALA A 165 11.38 0.19 12.73
CA ALA A 165 12.54 -0.69 12.54
C ALA A 165 13.51 -0.16 11.46
N MET A 166 12.99 0.33 10.33
CA MET A 166 13.81 0.90 9.25
C MET A 166 14.51 2.19 9.68
N LEU A 167 13.83 3.04 10.45
CA LEU A 167 14.38 4.31 10.94
C LEU A 167 15.50 4.13 11.99
N ARG A 168 15.74 2.93 12.51
CA ARG A 168 16.90 2.61 13.35
C ARG A 168 18.19 2.56 12.56
N LEU A 169 18.11 2.32 11.26
CA LEU A 169 19.27 2.35 10.39
C LEU A 169 19.67 3.81 10.08
N PRO A 170 20.97 4.08 9.93
CA PRO A 170 21.41 5.37 9.43
C PRO A 170 20.83 5.62 8.03
N PRO A 171 20.65 6.89 7.63
CA PRO A 171 19.97 7.23 6.36
C PRO A 171 20.52 6.51 5.14
N GLU A 172 21.85 6.36 5.05
CA GLU A 172 22.58 5.71 3.96
C GLU A 172 22.34 4.20 3.85
N ASP A 173 22.01 3.55 4.98
CA ASP A 173 21.76 2.11 5.05
C ASP A 173 20.26 1.78 5.07
N ARG A 174 19.42 2.80 5.15
CA ARG A 174 17.98 2.62 5.26
C ARG A 174 17.40 2.10 3.96
N PRO A 175 16.57 1.02 4.00
CA PRO A 175 15.86 0.58 2.80
C PRO A 175 14.86 1.66 2.35
N ASP A 176 14.61 1.71 1.03
CA ASP A 176 13.62 2.62 0.45
C ASP A 176 12.18 2.29 0.87
N GLY A 177 11.97 1.07 1.33
CA GLY A 177 10.68 0.55 1.72
C GLY A 177 10.69 -0.98 1.81
N PHE A 178 9.58 -1.61 1.46
CA PHE A 178 9.46 -3.05 1.47
C PHE A 178 8.63 -3.58 0.30
N VAL A 179 8.90 -4.83 -0.09
CA VAL A 179 8.07 -5.60 -1.03
C VAL A 179 7.22 -6.59 -0.23
N TYR A 180 5.98 -6.76 -0.64
CA TYR A 180 5.02 -7.66 0.01
C TYR A 180 4.13 -8.36 -1.03
N PRO A 181 3.57 -9.56 -0.72
CA PRO A 181 2.64 -10.23 -1.61
C PRO A 181 1.32 -9.46 -1.68
N SER A 182 0.86 -9.18 -2.90
CA SER A 182 -0.47 -8.61 -3.09
C SER A 182 -1.54 -9.60 -2.61
N ARG A 183 -2.42 -9.17 -1.73
CA ARG A 183 -3.58 -9.98 -1.34
C ARG A 183 -4.68 -9.99 -2.41
N ARG A 184 -4.63 -9.05 -3.33
CA ARG A 184 -5.62 -8.88 -4.41
C ARG A 184 -5.28 -9.72 -5.63
N VAL A 185 -4.00 -9.84 -5.93
CA VAL A 185 -3.49 -10.63 -7.06
C VAL A 185 -2.46 -11.61 -6.52
N ARG A 186 -2.90 -12.84 -6.26
CA ARG A 186 -2.05 -13.86 -5.64
C ARG A 186 -0.79 -14.14 -6.45
N GLY A 187 0.33 -14.26 -5.76
CA GLY A 187 1.63 -14.55 -6.38
C GLY A 187 2.34 -13.33 -6.98
N MET A 188 1.69 -12.17 -6.97
CA MET A 188 2.28 -10.95 -7.51
C MET A 188 2.74 -10.02 -6.38
N PRO A 189 3.95 -9.44 -6.49
CA PRO A 189 4.45 -8.49 -5.50
C PRO A 189 3.88 -7.09 -5.71
N ALA A 190 3.69 -6.41 -4.59
CA ALA A 190 3.50 -4.97 -4.53
C ALA A 190 4.57 -4.36 -3.60
N LEU A 191 4.85 -3.08 -3.76
CA LEU A 191 5.88 -2.37 -3.03
C LEU A 191 5.28 -1.18 -2.30
N ALA A 192 5.82 -0.89 -1.12
CA ALA A 192 5.52 0.32 -0.35
C ALA A 192 6.84 1.08 -0.11
N LEU A 193 6.96 2.27 -0.69
CA LEU A 193 8.11 3.15 -0.53
C LEU A 193 7.86 4.11 0.63
N GLY A 194 8.85 4.29 1.49
CA GLY A 194 8.74 5.19 2.64
C GLY A 194 8.76 6.67 2.24
N ASP A 195 8.12 7.49 3.07
CA ASP A 195 8.07 8.95 2.90
C ASP A 195 9.45 9.62 2.97
N TRP A 196 10.46 8.93 3.49
CA TRP A 196 11.86 9.39 3.49
C TRP A 196 12.61 9.13 2.17
N ALA A 197 12.13 8.20 1.34
CA ALA A 197 12.79 7.81 0.09
C ALA A 197 12.00 8.22 -1.16
N ALA A 198 10.67 8.16 -1.09
CA ALA A 198 9.82 8.40 -2.25
C ALA A 198 10.03 9.76 -2.91
N PRO A 199 10.17 10.91 -2.21
CA PRO A 199 10.38 12.19 -2.84
C PRO A 199 11.61 12.20 -3.76
N ASP A 200 12.77 11.81 -3.25
CA ASP A 200 14.03 11.79 -4.01
C ASP A 200 14.00 10.78 -5.16
N LEU A 201 13.36 9.62 -4.95
CA LEU A 201 13.19 8.61 -5.96
C LEU A 201 12.38 9.13 -7.16
N PHE A 202 11.25 9.78 -6.89
CA PHE A 202 10.37 10.28 -7.93
C PHE A 202 10.87 11.55 -8.60
N GLU A 203 11.61 12.42 -7.89
CA GLU A 203 12.23 13.60 -8.46
C GLU A 203 13.21 13.24 -9.58
N GLN A 204 13.93 12.12 -9.43
CA GLN A 204 14.93 11.66 -10.40
C GLN A 204 14.37 10.61 -11.37
N ALA A 205 13.12 10.16 -11.24
CA ALA A 205 12.56 9.10 -12.06
C ALA A 205 12.14 9.58 -13.46
N ASP A 206 12.18 8.67 -14.42
CA ASP A 206 11.42 8.82 -15.65
C ASP A 206 9.99 8.38 -15.38
N VAL A 207 9.05 9.32 -15.46
CA VAL A 207 7.63 9.07 -15.21
C VAL A 207 6.84 9.43 -16.47
N THR A 208 6.03 8.47 -16.93
CA THR A 208 5.03 8.71 -17.98
C THR A 208 3.66 8.39 -17.43
N THR A 209 2.66 9.20 -17.74
CA THR A 209 1.29 9.03 -17.27
C THR A 209 0.33 8.86 -18.44
N GLU A 210 -0.69 8.05 -18.22
CA GLU A 210 -1.84 7.93 -19.11
C GLU A 210 -3.13 7.90 -18.27
N THR A 211 -4.25 8.29 -18.84
CA THR A 211 -5.55 8.15 -18.17
C THR A 211 -5.88 6.67 -18.01
N PHE A 212 -6.50 6.30 -16.91
CA PHE A 212 -6.94 4.92 -16.70
C PHE A 212 -7.92 4.49 -17.81
N VAL A 213 -8.89 5.35 -18.12
CA VAL A 213 -9.82 5.12 -19.24
C VAL A 213 -9.06 5.23 -20.56
N GLY A 214 -9.15 4.19 -21.38
CA GLY A 214 -8.41 4.10 -22.64
C GLY A 214 -7.06 3.40 -22.56
N SER A 215 -6.56 3.12 -21.36
CA SER A 215 -5.36 2.30 -21.18
C SER A 215 -5.63 0.81 -21.49
N ASP A 216 -4.54 0.07 -21.75
CA ASP A 216 -4.63 -1.38 -21.97
C ASP A 216 -5.27 -2.10 -20.77
N ILE A 217 -4.93 -1.69 -19.56
CA ILE A 217 -5.49 -2.30 -18.35
C ILE A 217 -6.99 -2.01 -18.18
N HIS A 218 -7.45 -0.82 -18.58
CA HIS A 218 -8.87 -0.51 -18.61
C HIS A 218 -9.61 -1.42 -19.62
N SER A 219 -9.03 -1.59 -20.81
CA SER A 219 -9.58 -2.47 -21.86
C SER A 219 -9.65 -3.92 -21.39
N TYR A 220 -8.64 -4.39 -20.68
CA TYR A 220 -8.64 -5.71 -20.03
C TYR A 220 -9.82 -5.87 -19.07
N PHE A 221 -10.05 -4.91 -18.17
CA PHE A 221 -11.17 -4.98 -17.23
C PHE A 221 -12.53 -4.85 -17.87
N ILE A 222 -12.66 -4.02 -18.93
CA ILE A 222 -13.94 -3.88 -19.68
C ILE A 222 -14.32 -5.17 -20.38
N GLY A 223 -13.34 -5.91 -20.91
CA GLY A 223 -13.57 -7.17 -21.61
C GLY A 223 -13.87 -8.38 -20.71
N ASP A 224 -13.72 -8.23 -19.39
CA ASP A 224 -13.90 -9.33 -18.44
C ASP A 224 -15.40 -9.56 -18.13
N LEU A 225 -15.84 -10.81 -18.27
CA LEU A 225 -17.22 -11.23 -18.01
C LEU A 225 -17.65 -11.12 -16.53
N MET A 226 -16.68 -11.10 -15.61
CA MET A 226 -16.93 -10.95 -14.17
C MET A 226 -17.10 -9.49 -13.73
N ARG A 227 -16.88 -8.54 -14.66
CA ARG A 227 -17.11 -7.12 -14.39
C ARG A 227 -18.59 -6.82 -14.27
N THR A 228 -18.94 -6.04 -13.27
CA THR A 228 -20.28 -5.49 -13.07
C THR A 228 -20.26 -3.97 -13.14
N GLU A 229 -21.42 -3.35 -13.16
CA GLU A 229 -21.52 -1.90 -12.96
C GLU A 229 -21.22 -1.53 -11.50
N PRO A 230 -20.63 -0.35 -11.25
CA PRO A 230 -20.40 0.12 -9.87
C PRO A 230 -21.75 0.29 -9.15
N PRO A 231 -21.81 -0.05 -7.85
CA PRO A 231 -23.04 0.07 -7.08
C PRO A 231 -23.57 1.51 -7.10
N ASP A 232 -24.89 1.62 -7.08
CA ASP A 232 -25.56 2.92 -7.00
C ASP A 232 -25.31 3.53 -5.61
N LEU A 233 -24.80 4.78 -5.57
CA LEU A 233 -24.47 5.46 -4.31
C LEU A 233 -25.75 5.80 -3.50
N ASP A 234 -26.90 5.83 -4.18
CA ASP A 234 -28.19 6.15 -3.59
C ASP A 234 -29.00 4.91 -3.17
N ALA A 235 -28.52 3.71 -3.46
CA ALA A 235 -29.18 2.49 -2.98
C ALA A 235 -29.05 2.41 -1.45
N PRO A 236 -30.16 2.29 -0.70
CA PRO A 236 -30.09 2.09 0.76
C PRO A 236 -29.25 0.84 1.04
N THR A 237 -28.24 0.99 1.88
CA THR A 237 -27.46 -0.15 2.38
C THR A 237 -28.45 -1.11 2.99
N ALA A 238 -28.64 -2.30 2.39
CA ALA A 238 -29.44 -3.35 2.99
C ALA A 238 -28.87 -3.58 4.39
N ALA A 239 -29.67 -3.27 5.40
CA ALA A 239 -29.34 -3.57 6.77
C ALA A 239 -29.10 -5.08 6.85
N THR A 240 -27.87 -5.47 7.12
CA THR A 240 -27.56 -6.83 7.52
C THR A 240 -28.02 -6.98 8.95
N ASP A 241 -29.19 -7.64 9.13
CA ASP A 241 -29.61 -8.23 10.40
C ASP A 241 -28.60 -9.30 10.86
#